data_f84fbfb01ece1a434c212ed1abae455f
#
_entry.id   f84fbfb01ece1a434c212ed1abae455f
#
_cell.length_a   1.000
_cell.length_b   1.000
_cell.length_c   1.000
_cell.angle_alpha   90.00
_cell.angle_beta   90.00
_cell.angle_gamma   90.00
#
_symmetry.space_group_name_H-M   'P 1'
#
loop_
_entity.id
_entity.type
_entity.pdbx_description
1 polymer ?
#
loop_
_entity_poly.entity_id
_entity_poly.type
_entity_poly.pdbx_seq_one_letter_code
_entity_poly.pdbx_strand_id
1 'polypeptide(L)'
;MKKILALAVFLAASLCLQAQIKFTPNPAMPLPDNIKLYYNSSLADYTGRFPHMQPVWFIWADGPCTAGEAETLVDRMGLNSTLKDYVGMMVVVFSPVNGKDYSKKEDFEAYKTLFEKIRVFTNLKVVGIGKGATFVNECIAPVASEVADILSIDGKPAKKIEGTATVPAYIAGKQAKKVAKAYIARNKEKAKEESLLQVIVNTEKASLGEIVADAWERLLSRNYRCSNLGHTGYMGGLLGQYGDYELEPYPVWERLGLEQIMVEKSLFKYNGKEEKYLWYEYVPASMKDAPNHSIPLVILLHGHNNDPRTQAETSGFPELGAQEGFMVAELEWQGKSGLYDYMGDHGIEAVVLELLKKYPQLDPSRIYAEGLSAGGFTATAIGITKSHLFAAVGAHSGGLFNDEFFLGFPFMNPASLKAQAAQKAGKVQMPYFSITGTADEVVPYGPLIWGAWNLYQVLNGIPVEGPGTQKGLRSIETSKNHAMEVGDFLNASGQPVIRTVAVENFGHWNFVPGAREMWEFFKLWARDPKTGESIYKGL
;
A
#
# COMPACT_ATOMS: atom_id res chain seq x y z
N MET A 1 -42.30 8.26 -33.27
CA MET A 1 -40.99 8.85 -32.93
C MET A 1 -40.99 9.70 -31.66
N LYS A 2 -41.92 10.66 -31.41
CA LYS A 2 -41.91 11.48 -30.16
C LYS A 2 -42.10 10.70 -28.87
N LYS A 3 -42.83 9.57 -28.85
CA LYS A 3 -43.00 8.73 -27.63
C LYS A 3 -41.79 7.86 -27.31
N ILE A 4 -40.99 7.48 -28.31
CA ILE A 4 -39.74 6.71 -28.09
C ILE A 4 -38.63 7.63 -27.57
N LEU A 5 -38.60 8.89 -28.02
CA LEU A 5 -37.65 9.87 -27.52
C LEU A 5 -37.92 10.24 -26.03
N ALA A 6 -39.20 10.34 -25.64
CA ALA A 6 -39.56 10.62 -24.26
C ALA A 6 -39.23 9.44 -23.32
N LEU A 7 -39.35 8.18 -23.78
CA LEU A 7 -38.98 7.01 -23.03
C LEU A 7 -37.47 6.87 -22.87
N ALA A 8 -36.70 7.22 -23.89
CA ALA A 8 -35.22 7.23 -23.85
C ALA A 8 -34.68 8.32 -22.92
N VAL A 9 -35.31 9.50 -22.88
CA VAL A 9 -34.95 10.59 -21.94
C VAL A 9 -35.34 10.21 -20.50
N PHE A 10 -36.47 9.51 -20.29
CA PHE A 10 -36.86 9.03 -18.98
C PHE A 10 -35.98 7.86 -18.48
N LEU A 11 -35.54 6.95 -19.37
CA LEU A 11 -34.56 5.92 -19.01
C LEU A 11 -33.17 6.50 -18.76
N ALA A 12 -32.73 7.52 -19.52
CA ALA A 12 -31.48 8.21 -19.25
C ALA A 12 -31.53 9.01 -17.94
N ALA A 13 -32.67 9.62 -17.61
CA ALA A 13 -32.86 10.32 -16.33
C ALA A 13 -32.99 9.34 -15.13
N SER A 14 -33.50 8.13 -15.33
CA SER A 14 -33.59 7.12 -14.27
C SER A 14 -32.29 6.32 -14.07
N LEU A 15 -31.37 6.36 -15.05
CA LEU A 15 -30.02 5.81 -14.90
C LEU A 15 -29.03 6.79 -14.21
N CYS A 16 -29.44 8.06 -14.00
CA CYS A 16 -28.68 9.07 -13.24
C CYS A 16 -29.07 9.17 -11.77
N LEU A 17 -29.96 8.33 -11.26
CA LEU A 17 -30.17 8.12 -9.84
C LEU A 17 -29.18 7.08 -9.33
N GLN A 18 -27.88 7.35 -9.47
CA GLN A 18 -26.89 6.71 -8.63
C GLN A 18 -27.21 7.07 -7.19
N ALA A 19 -27.30 6.05 -6.33
CA ALA A 19 -27.57 6.22 -4.93
C ALA A 19 -26.63 7.30 -4.34
N GLN A 20 -27.17 8.46 -3.99
CA GLN A 20 -26.43 9.46 -3.24
C GLN A 20 -25.91 8.79 -1.97
N ILE A 21 -24.61 8.92 -1.71
CA ILE A 21 -24.03 8.44 -0.46
C ILE A 21 -24.77 9.21 0.66
N LYS A 22 -25.50 8.47 1.48
CA LYS A 22 -26.09 9.03 2.68
C LYS A 22 -25.00 9.11 3.73
N PHE A 23 -24.53 10.32 4.02
CA PHE A 23 -23.58 10.56 5.07
C PHE A 23 -24.25 10.37 6.43
N THR A 24 -24.01 9.22 7.06
CA THR A 24 -24.47 8.95 8.43
C THR A 24 -23.30 9.14 9.37
N PRO A 25 -23.39 10.03 10.38
CA PRO A 25 -22.34 10.16 11.39
C PRO A 25 -22.10 8.81 12.07
N ASN A 26 -20.83 8.47 12.31
CA ASN A 26 -20.53 7.28 13.12
C ASN A 26 -20.77 7.58 14.59
N PRO A 27 -21.79 6.99 15.24
CA PRO A 27 -22.13 7.26 16.64
C PRO A 27 -21.12 6.70 17.65
N ALA A 28 -20.21 5.81 17.23
CA ALA A 28 -19.30 5.10 18.12
C ALA A 28 -18.07 5.92 18.55
N MET A 29 -17.84 7.09 17.94
CA MET A 29 -16.68 7.91 18.25
C MET A 29 -17.11 9.34 18.59
N PRO A 30 -16.77 9.85 19.79
CA PRO A 30 -17.03 11.25 20.13
C PRO A 30 -16.12 12.13 19.25
N LEU A 31 -16.76 12.87 18.35
CA LEU A 31 -16.09 13.83 17.47
C LEU A 31 -16.00 15.21 18.14
N PRO A 32 -14.93 15.98 17.90
CA PRO A 32 -14.89 17.39 18.26
C PRO A 32 -16.04 18.18 17.61
N ASP A 33 -16.57 19.18 18.32
CA ASP A 33 -17.73 20.01 17.88
C ASP A 33 -17.47 20.77 16.56
N ASN A 34 -16.25 20.99 16.20
CA ASN A 34 -15.85 21.64 14.95
C ASN A 34 -15.92 20.72 13.72
N ILE A 35 -16.14 19.43 13.88
CA ILE A 35 -16.38 18.49 12.79
C ILE A 35 -17.88 18.51 12.48
N LYS A 36 -18.24 18.98 11.29
CA LYS A 36 -19.62 19.17 10.85
C LYS A 36 -20.15 18.02 10.00
N LEU A 37 -19.28 17.24 9.41
CA LEU A 37 -19.60 16.01 8.72
C LEU A 37 -18.48 15.00 8.98
N TYR A 38 -18.87 13.77 9.32
CA TYR A 38 -18.01 12.61 9.40
C TYR A 38 -18.73 11.44 8.74
N TYR A 39 -18.11 10.88 7.72
CA TYR A 39 -18.58 9.69 7.04
C TYR A 39 -17.42 8.71 6.88
N ASN A 40 -17.70 7.44 7.14
CA ASN A 40 -16.73 6.37 6.94
C ASN A 40 -17.46 5.11 6.44
N SER A 41 -17.46 4.88 5.15
CA SER A 41 -18.12 3.73 4.53
C SER A 41 -17.46 2.39 4.89
N SER A 42 -16.17 2.41 5.22
CA SER A 42 -15.45 1.19 5.59
C SER A 42 -16.01 0.53 6.85
N LEU A 43 -16.65 1.32 7.74
CA LEU A 43 -17.29 0.79 8.94
C LEU A 43 -18.66 0.17 8.65
N ALA A 44 -19.31 0.54 7.55
CA ALA A 44 -20.59 -0.03 7.16
C ALA A 44 -20.46 -1.32 6.37
N ASP A 45 -19.47 -1.35 5.45
CA ASP A 45 -19.33 -2.41 4.45
C ASP A 45 -18.15 -3.37 4.74
N TYR A 46 -17.18 -2.94 5.54
CA TYR A 46 -15.94 -3.69 5.82
C TYR A 46 -15.57 -3.61 7.30
N THR A 47 -16.36 -4.28 8.13
CA THR A 47 -16.05 -4.42 9.55
C THR A 47 -14.69 -5.10 9.74
N GLY A 48 -13.75 -4.39 10.35
CA GLY A 48 -12.41 -4.88 10.68
C GLY A 48 -11.30 -4.52 9.71
N ARG A 49 -11.60 -3.99 8.52
CA ARG A 49 -10.58 -3.48 7.60
C ARG A 49 -10.25 -2.01 7.89
N PHE A 50 -8.97 -1.70 7.78
CA PHE A 50 -8.52 -0.32 7.77
C PHE A 50 -8.70 0.25 6.36
N PRO A 51 -9.18 1.51 6.20
CA PRO A 51 -9.34 2.13 4.89
C PRO A 51 -7.99 2.60 4.33
N HIS A 52 -7.05 1.68 4.15
CA HIS A 52 -5.66 1.99 3.89
C HIS A 52 -5.43 2.76 2.60
N MET A 53 -6.00 2.28 1.51
CA MET A 53 -5.80 2.89 0.19
C MET A 53 -7.02 3.63 -0.31
N GLN A 54 -8.09 3.58 0.43
CA GLN A 54 -9.29 4.32 0.08
C GLN A 54 -9.08 5.80 0.38
N PRO A 55 -9.56 6.69 -0.48
CA PRO A 55 -9.42 8.11 -0.27
C PRO A 55 -10.04 8.54 1.04
N VAL A 56 -9.26 9.22 1.86
CA VAL A 56 -9.72 9.89 3.08
C VAL A 56 -9.67 11.38 2.82
N TRP A 57 -10.81 12.03 2.88
CA TRP A 57 -10.94 13.44 2.58
C TRP A 57 -11.09 14.27 3.85
N PHE A 58 -10.09 15.08 4.13
CA PHE A 58 -10.16 16.09 5.17
C PHE A 58 -10.37 17.45 4.52
N ILE A 59 -11.54 18.05 4.77
CA ILE A 59 -12.00 19.24 4.06
C ILE A 59 -12.18 20.39 5.06
N TRP A 60 -11.42 21.46 4.91
CA TRP A 60 -11.60 22.72 5.63
C TRP A 60 -12.46 23.66 4.81
N ALA A 61 -13.66 23.95 5.30
CA ALA A 61 -14.63 24.83 4.64
C ALA A 61 -14.15 26.30 4.61
N ASP A 62 -14.83 27.15 3.81
CA ASP A 62 -14.55 28.59 3.75
C ASP A 62 -15.12 29.34 4.98
N GLY A 63 -14.70 28.94 6.18
CA GLY A 63 -15.16 29.49 7.46
C GLY A 63 -16.23 28.63 8.16
N PRO A 64 -17.00 29.22 9.09
CA PRO A 64 -18.03 28.52 9.85
C PRO A 64 -19.10 27.91 8.95
N CYS A 65 -19.47 26.67 9.23
CA CYS A 65 -20.57 25.98 8.55
C CYS A 65 -21.35 25.08 9.52
N THR A 66 -22.61 24.83 9.18
CA THR A 66 -23.50 23.85 9.83
C THR A 66 -23.29 22.47 9.19
N ALA A 67 -23.85 21.41 9.77
CA ALA A 67 -23.83 20.08 9.20
C ALA A 67 -24.48 20.03 7.79
N GLY A 68 -25.62 20.67 7.59
CA GLY A 68 -26.30 20.72 6.28
C GLY A 68 -25.51 21.49 5.21
N GLU A 69 -24.77 22.54 5.60
CA GLU A 69 -23.86 23.24 4.69
C GLU A 69 -22.64 22.41 4.36
N ALA A 70 -22.15 21.59 5.29
CA ALA A 70 -21.07 20.63 5.04
C ALA A 70 -21.49 19.53 4.07
N GLU A 71 -22.71 18.97 4.19
CA GLU A 71 -23.26 18.02 3.21
C GLU A 71 -23.38 18.66 1.83
N THR A 72 -23.96 19.86 1.75
CA THR A 72 -24.07 20.64 0.50
C THR A 72 -22.70 20.90 -0.13
N LEU A 73 -21.68 21.18 0.68
CA LEU A 73 -20.31 21.37 0.20
C LEU A 73 -19.77 20.11 -0.46
N VAL A 74 -19.90 18.95 0.17
CA VAL A 74 -19.44 17.65 -0.33
C VAL A 74 -20.17 17.28 -1.63
N ASP A 75 -21.48 17.53 -1.71
CA ASP A 75 -22.28 17.33 -2.93
C ASP A 75 -21.78 18.22 -4.08
N ARG A 76 -21.52 19.51 -3.80
CA ARG A 76 -20.97 20.45 -4.80
C ARG A 76 -19.56 20.09 -5.25
N MET A 77 -18.78 19.42 -4.42
CA MET A 77 -17.47 18.87 -4.79
C MET A 77 -17.58 17.68 -5.75
N GLY A 78 -18.76 17.05 -5.85
CA GLY A 78 -18.99 15.90 -6.73
C GLY A 78 -18.25 14.64 -6.27
N LEU A 79 -17.93 14.49 -4.98
CA LEU A 79 -17.13 13.37 -4.49
C LEU A 79 -17.80 12.03 -4.78
N ASN A 80 -19.14 11.95 -4.73
CA ASN A 80 -19.89 10.75 -5.06
C ASN A 80 -19.62 10.23 -6.50
N SER A 81 -19.48 11.15 -7.47
CA SER A 81 -19.18 10.79 -8.86
C SER A 81 -17.69 10.55 -9.09
N THR A 82 -16.84 11.30 -8.41
CA THR A 82 -15.37 11.20 -8.55
C THR A 82 -14.83 9.90 -7.98
N LEU A 83 -15.44 9.38 -6.91
CA LEU A 83 -14.95 8.22 -6.16
C LEU A 83 -15.76 6.94 -6.38
N LYS A 84 -16.60 6.89 -7.41
CA LYS A 84 -17.48 5.74 -7.71
C LYS A 84 -16.74 4.39 -7.85
N ASP A 85 -15.47 4.43 -8.26
CA ASP A 85 -14.66 3.23 -8.51
C ASP A 85 -13.91 2.76 -7.24
N TYR A 86 -14.02 3.49 -6.13
CA TYR A 86 -13.43 3.12 -4.86
C TYR A 86 -14.46 2.49 -3.93
N VAL A 87 -14.07 1.37 -3.34
CA VAL A 87 -14.91 0.67 -2.36
C VAL A 87 -14.61 1.25 -0.99
N GLY A 88 -15.46 2.13 -0.54
CA GLY A 88 -15.34 2.82 0.73
C GLY A 88 -14.51 4.10 0.64
N MET A 89 -14.96 5.11 1.35
CA MET A 89 -14.26 6.35 1.52
C MET A 89 -14.58 6.96 2.88
N MET A 90 -13.68 7.80 3.35
CA MET A 90 -13.91 8.62 4.54
C MET A 90 -13.94 10.08 4.12
N VAL A 91 -14.94 10.82 4.64
CA VAL A 91 -15.05 12.27 4.43
C VAL A 91 -15.24 12.95 5.78
N VAL A 92 -14.42 13.94 6.05
CA VAL A 92 -14.51 14.78 7.26
C VAL A 92 -14.51 16.24 6.84
N VAL A 93 -15.50 17.01 7.31
CA VAL A 93 -15.56 18.46 7.07
C VAL A 93 -15.35 19.21 8.37
N PHE A 94 -14.31 20.04 8.39
CA PHE A 94 -13.93 20.90 9.50
C PHE A 94 -14.54 22.30 9.33
N SER A 95 -15.01 22.85 10.43
CA SER A 95 -15.38 24.26 10.63
C SER A 95 -14.42 24.85 11.66
N PRO A 96 -14.20 26.18 11.71
CA PRO A 96 -13.37 26.77 12.75
C PRO A 96 -13.85 26.43 14.16
N VAL A 97 -12.94 26.01 15.04
CA VAL A 97 -13.24 25.65 16.45
C VAL A 97 -13.91 26.80 17.18
N ASN A 98 -13.46 28.04 16.97
CA ASN A 98 -14.01 29.22 17.63
C ASN A 98 -15.29 29.77 16.96
N GLY A 99 -15.78 29.12 15.92
CA GLY A 99 -16.99 29.53 15.19
C GLY A 99 -16.82 30.80 14.33
N LYS A 100 -15.61 31.28 14.08
CA LYS A 100 -15.33 32.50 13.28
C LYS A 100 -14.24 32.29 12.25
N ASP A 101 -13.02 32.10 12.68
CA ASP A 101 -11.84 31.98 11.83
C ASP A 101 -10.96 30.85 12.32
N TYR A 102 -10.23 30.21 11.39
CA TYR A 102 -9.30 29.15 11.73
C TYR A 102 -8.11 29.67 12.55
N SER A 103 -7.85 29.00 13.67
CA SER A 103 -6.75 29.26 14.58
C SER A 103 -5.60 28.30 14.33
N LYS A 104 -4.38 28.82 14.24
CA LYS A 104 -3.16 28.00 14.07
C LYS A 104 -2.91 27.03 15.22
N LYS A 105 -3.49 27.27 16.39
CA LYS A 105 -3.35 26.40 17.57
C LYS A 105 -4.52 25.47 17.73
N GLU A 106 -5.74 26.03 17.90
CA GLU A 106 -6.91 25.24 18.26
C GLU A 106 -7.39 24.32 17.15
N ASP A 107 -7.47 24.82 15.91
CA ASP A 107 -7.87 24.01 14.77
C ASP A 107 -6.79 23.00 14.38
N PHE A 108 -5.51 23.31 14.60
CA PHE A 108 -4.43 22.34 14.38
C PHE A 108 -4.44 21.22 15.43
N GLU A 109 -4.67 21.53 16.71
CA GLU A 109 -4.83 20.51 17.75
C GLU A 109 -6.10 19.64 17.50
N ALA A 110 -7.19 20.22 17.00
CA ALA A 110 -8.37 19.46 16.62
C ALA A 110 -8.07 18.48 15.45
N TYR A 111 -7.31 18.92 14.46
CA TYR A 111 -6.81 18.06 13.38
C TYR A 111 -5.98 16.90 13.94
N LYS A 112 -4.97 17.18 14.74
CA LYS A 112 -4.09 16.16 15.34
C LYS A 112 -4.89 15.15 16.15
N THR A 113 -5.79 15.65 17.02
CA THR A 113 -6.63 14.79 17.85
C THR A 113 -7.49 13.83 17.02
N LEU A 114 -8.05 14.31 15.90
CA LEU A 114 -8.81 13.45 15.01
C LEU A 114 -7.89 12.47 14.27
N PHE A 115 -6.79 12.97 13.69
CA PHE A 115 -5.83 12.17 12.94
C PHE A 115 -5.30 11.01 13.78
N GLU A 116 -5.02 11.23 15.06
CA GLU A 116 -4.61 10.22 16.02
C GLU A 116 -5.68 9.17 16.33
N LYS A 117 -6.95 9.53 16.27
CA LYS A 117 -8.07 8.62 16.57
C LYS A 117 -8.48 7.75 15.39
N ILE A 118 -8.33 8.26 14.19
CA ILE A 118 -8.66 7.55 12.97
C ILE A 118 -7.39 7.00 12.33
N ARG A 119 -7.45 5.76 11.88
CA ARG A 119 -6.32 5.15 11.20
C ARG A 119 -6.32 5.56 9.74
N VAL A 120 -5.57 6.61 9.44
CA VAL A 120 -5.32 7.07 8.06
C VAL A 120 -3.90 6.68 7.71
N PHE A 121 -3.72 5.80 6.73
CA PHE A 121 -2.40 5.30 6.45
C PHE A 121 -1.76 5.98 5.24
N THR A 122 -2.36 5.91 4.06
CA THR A 122 -1.61 6.21 2.84
C THR A 122 -2.30 7.19 1.91
N ASN A 123 -3.61 7.41 2.06
CA ASN A 123 -4.41 8.10 1.05
C ASN A 123 -5.20 9.30 1.59
N LEU A 124 -4.55 10.12 2.42
CA LEU A 124 -5.17 11.33 2.97
C LEU A 124 -5.13 12.47 1.95
N LYS A 125 -6.31 12.87 1.47
CA LYS A 125 -6.56 14.03 0.60
C LYS A 125 -6.97 15.21 1.47
N VAL A 126 -6.12 16.21 1.56
CA VAL A 126 -6.41 17.44 2.30
C VAL A 126 -6.96 18.48 1.34
N VAL A 127 -8.14 19.01 1.66
CA VAL A 127 -8.80 20.06 0.87
C VAL A 127 -9.02 21.30 1.71
N GLY A 128 -8.60 22.43 1.21
CA GLY A 128 -8.93 23.72 1.80
C GLY A 128 -9.66 24.62 0.80
N ILE A 129 -10.67 25.34 1.28
CA ILE A 129 -11.46 26.28 0.49
C ILE A 129 -11.44 27.64 1.17
N GLY A 130 -11.08 28.71 0.46
CA GLY A 130 -11.06 30.08 0.98
C GLY A 130 -10.22 30.26 2.25
N LYS A 131 -10.86 30.54 3.39
CA LYS A 131 -10.19 30.63 4.71
C LYS A 131 -9.61 29.27 5.13
N GLY A 132 -10.31 28.16 4.86
CA GLY A 132 -9.82 26.82 5.09
C GLY A 132 -8.56 26.52 4.26
N ALA A 133 -8.51 26.96 3.01
CA ALA A 133 -7.32 26.82 2.17
C ALA A 133 -6.12 27.62 2.73
N THR A 134 -6.38 28.79 3.28
CA THR A 134 -5.34 29.60 3.94
C THR A 134 -4.75 28.86 5.15
N PHE A 135 -5.63 28.27 5.99
CA PHE A 135 -5.22 27.45 7.11
C PHE A 135 -4.42 26.22 6.66
N VAL A 136 -4.89 25.50 5.65
CA VAL A 136 -4.19 24.35 5.08
C VAL A 136 -2.78 24.74 4.59
N ASN A 137 -2.65 25.84 3.84
CA ASN A 137 -1.37 26.32 3.35
C ASN A 137 -0.37 26.67 4.47
N GLU A 138 -0.88 27.20 5.59
CA GLU A 138 -0.04 27.70 6.69
C GLU A 138 0.24 26.66 7.79
N CYS A 139 -0.68 25.71 8.01
CA CYS A 139 -0.64 24.82 9.18
C CYS A 139 -0.54 23.34 8.81
N ILE A 140 -1.18 22.89 7.72
CA ILE A 140 -1.18 21.48 7.34
C ILE A 140 -0.05 21.17 6.37
N ALA A 141 0.18 22.02 5.37
CA ALA A 141 1.28 21.81 4.42
C ALA A 141 2.67 21.65 5.07
N PRO A 142 3.01 22.32 6.20
CA PRO A 142 4.26 22.07 6.92
C PRO A 142 4.44 20.67 7.50
N VAL A 143 3.33 19.99 7.84
CA VAL A 143 3.31 18.62 8.42
C VAL A 143 2.83 17.59 7.42
N ALA A 144 3.06 17.81 6.13
CA ALA A 144 2.48 17.04 5.04
C ALA A 144 3.15 15.67 4.80
N SER A 145 4.11 15.23 5.61
CA SER A 145 4.62 13.85 5.57
C SER A 145 3.51 12.79 5.73
N GLU A 146 2.39 13.18 6.34
CA GLU A 146 1.22 12.35 6.59
C GLU A 146 0.14 12.48 5.50
N VAL A 147 0.31 13.43 4.56
CA VAL A 147 -0.71 13.83 3.60
C VAL A 147 -0.27 13.42 2.21
N ALA A 148 -1.10 12.63 1.51
CA ALA A 148 -0.80 12.21 0.15
C ALA A 148 -0.72 13.41 -0.80
N ASP A 149 -1.67 14.33 -0.70
CA ASP A 149 -1.69 15.57 -1.48
C ASP A 149 -2.64 16.62 -0.92
N ILE A 150 -2.51 17.83 -1.43
CA ILE A 150 -3.30 19.00 -1.02
C ILE A 150 -4.05 19.59 -2.23
N LEU A 151 -5.35 19.82 -2.07
CA LEU A 151 -6.16 20.66 -2.95
C LEU A 151 -6.46 21.98 -2.24
N SER A 152 -5.83 23.07 -2.71
CA SER A 152 -6.01 24.42 -2.14
C SER A 152 -6.77 25.31 -3.12
N ILE A 153 -7.98 25.76 -2.73
CA ILE A 153 -8.88 26.55 -3.59
C ILE A 153 -9.09 27.92 -2.97
N ASP A 154 -8.76 29.00 -3.71
CA ASP A 154 -8.90 30.40 -3.32
C ASP A 154 -8.24 30.79 -1.98
N GLY A 155 -7.23 30.04 -1.55
CA GLY A 155 -6.44 30.34 -0.34
C GLY A 155 -5.46 31.50 -0.52
N LYS A 156 -5.01 32.06 0.60
CA LYS A 156 -3.88 32.99 0.62
C LYS A 156 -2.55 32.24 0.62
N PRO A 157 -1.49 32.82 0.05
CA PRO A 157 -0.16 32.19 0.05
C PRO A 157 0.44 32.16 1.47
N ALA A 158 1.00 31.01 1.86
CA ALA A 158 1.91 30.95 2.98
C ALA A 158 3.22 31.68 2.63
N LYS A 159 3.86 32.29 3.64
CA LYS A 159 5.17 32.94 3.45
C LYS A 159 6.26 31.93 3.06
N LYS A 160 6.25 30.79 3.71
CA LYS A 160 7.11 29.64 3.48
C LYS A 160 6.37 28.38 3.98
N ILE A 161 6.56 27.26 3.32
CA ILE A 161 6.12 25.96 3.81
C ILE A 161 7.35 25.24 4.33
N GLU A 162 7.42 25.05 5.64
CA GLU A 162 8.50 24.34 6.30
C GLU A 162 8.15 22.84 6.43
N GLY A 163 9.08 22.02 6.92
CA GLY A 163 8.88 20.62 7.15
C GLY A 163 9.89 19.74 6.40
N THR A 164 9.70 18.43 6.37
CA THR A 164 10.69 17.45 5.90
C THR A 164 10.37 16.81 4.56
N ALA A 165 9.07 16.67 4.22
CA ALA A 165 8.63 15.96 3.02
C ALA A 165 8.20 16.90 1.88
N THR A 166 8.19 16.41 0.64
CA THR A 166 7.53 17.08 -0.49
C THR A 166 6.01 17.16 -0.28
N VAL A 167 5.36 18.10 -0.92
CA VAL A 167 3.90 18.31 -0.81
C VAL A 167 3.31 18.37 -2.21
N PRO A 168 2.81 17.27 -2.76
CA PRO A 168 2.03 17.31 -3.98
C PRO A 168 0.80 18.19 -3.78
N ALA A 169 0.57 19.13 -4.70
CA ALA A 169 -0.50 20.09 -4.52
C ALA A 169 -1.17 20.48 -5.83
N TYR A 170 -2.49 20.52 -5.81
CA TYR A 170 -3.31 21.16 -6.84
C TYR A 170 -3.83 22.48 -6.29
N ILE A 171 -3.44 23.57 -6.92
CA ILE A 171 -3.74 24.93 -6.44
C ILE A 171 -4.65 25.62 -7.45
N ALA A 172 -5.86 25.99 -7.02
CA ALA A 172 -6.86 26.63 -7.87
C ALA A 172 -7.27 28.04 -7.36
N GLY A 173 -7.76 28.86 -8.29
CA GLY A 173 -8.36 30.15 -7.99
C GLY A 173 -7.49 31.36 -8.31
N LYS A 174 -7.98 32.54 -7.90
CA LYS A 174 -7.40 33.84 -8.33
C LYS A 174 -5.94 34.06 -7.90
N GLN A 175 -5.53 33.50 -6.78
CA GLN A 175 -4.16 33.63 -6.25
C GLN A 175 -3.32 32.36 -6.48
N ALA A 176 -3.80 31.39 -7.24
CA ALA A 176 -3.17 30.08 -7.40
C ALA A 176 -1.67 30.16 -7.74
N LYS A 177 -1.25 31.02 -8.68
CA LYS A 177 0.17 31.22 -9.01
C LYS A 177 1.01 31.74 -7.84
N LYS A 178 0.42 32.56 -6.93
CA LYS A 178 1.13 33.07 -5.76
C LYS A 178 1.24 31.99 -4.68
N VAL A 179 0.15 31.27 -4.43
CA VAL A 179 0.11 30.16 -3.48
C VAL A 179 1.08 29.07 -3.89
N ALA A 180 1.09 28.67 -5.15
CA ALA A 180 1.97 27.61 -5.67
C ALA A 180 3.47 27.89 -5.49
N LYS A 181 3.90 29.16 -5.43
CA LYS A 181 5.32 29.48 -5.26
C LYS A 181 5.94 28.84 -4.00
N ALA A 182 5.22 28.84 -2.89
CA ALA A 182 5.72 28.24 -1.64
C ALA A 182 5.81 26.70 -1.74
N TYR A 183 4.83 26.06 -2.39
CA TYR A 183 4.83 24.62 -2.64
C TYR A 183 5.96 24.21 -3.59
N ILE A 184 6.14 24.92 -4.70
CA ILE A 184 7.22 24.67 -5.66
C ILE A 184 8.58 24.84 -4.98
N ALA A 185 8.79 25.91 -4.20
CA ALA A 185 10.03 26.14 -3.48
C ALA A 185 10.32 25.00 -2.51
N ARG A 186 9.30 24.58 -1.73
CA ARG A 186 9.37 23.46 -0.81
C ARG A 186 9.76 22.17 -1.52
N ASN A 187 9.05 21.81 -2.59
CA ASN A 187 9.26 20.56 -3.29
C ASN A 187 10.64 20.51 -3.97
N LYS A 188 11.11 21.62 -4.56
CA LYS A 188 12.47 21.71 -5.10
C LYS A 188 13.57 21.52 -4.05
N GLU A 189 13.35 21.96 -2.82
CA GLU A 189 14.30 21.79 -1.72
C GLU A 189 14.38 20.32 -1.27
N LYS A 190 13.28 19.59 -1.32
CA LYS A 190 13.13 18.27 -0.69
C LYS A 190 13.06 17.09 -1.65
N ALA A 191 12.57 17.29 -2.87
CA ALA A 191 12.45 16.19 -3.84
C ALA A 191 13.82 15.69 -4.29
N LYS A 192 13.99 14.39 -4.30
CA LYS A 192 15.18 13.70 -4.85
C LYS A 192 15.12 13.64 -6.38
N GLU A 193 13.91 13.62 -6.95
CA GLU A 193 13.65 13.50 -8.37
C GLU A 193 12.63 14.54 -8.83
N GLU A 194 12.70 14.95 -10.09
CA GLU A 194 11.79 15.95 -10.65
C GLU A 194 10.31 15.50 -10.65
N SER A 195 10.07 14.19 -10.77
CA SER A 195 8.74 13.59 -10.68
C SER A 195 8.02 13.90 -9.36
N LEU A 196 8.75 14.15 -8.28
CA LEU A 196 8.20 14.45 -6.96
C LEU A 196 7.84 15.94 -6.78
N LEU A 197 8.08 16.79 -7.76
CA LEU A 197 7.74 18.20 -7.69
C LEU A 197 6.24 18.51 -7.77
N GLN A 198 5.47 17.69 -8.33
CA GLN A 198 4.01 17.58 -8.47
C GLN A 198 3.17 18.78 -7.94
N VAL A 199 3.36 19.98 -8.49
CA VAL A 199 2.51 21.14 -8.19
C VAL A 199 1.77 21.57 -9.45
N ILE A 200 0.45 21.42 -9.43
CA ILE A 200 -0.43 21.82 -10.54
C ILE A 200 -1.10 23.14 -10.20
N VAL A 201 -1.13 24.06 -11.14
CA VAL A 201 -1.73 25.38 -10.97
C VAL A 201 -2.89 25.54 -11.94
N ASN A 202 -4.10 25.73 -11.41
CA ASN A 202 -5.28 26.04 -12.19
C ASN A 202 -5.75 27.48 -11.91
N THR A 203 -5.74 28.33 -12.94
CA THR A 203 -6.21 29.71 -12.87
C THR A 203 -7.52 29.92 -13.63
N GLU A 204 -8.08 28.86 -14.20
CA GLU A 204 -9.32 28.91 -14.95
C GLU A 204 -10.52 29.10 -14.03
N LYS A 205 -11.54 29.75 -14.54
CA LYS A 205 -12.80 29.91 -13.82
C LYS A 205 -13.64 28.65 -14.04
N ALA A 206 -13.76 27.85 -12.99
CA ALA A 206 -14.51 26.61 -12.99
C ALA A 206 -15.38 26.49 -11.73
N SER A 207 -16.39 25.65 -11.77
CA SER A 207 -17.18 25.29 -10.59
C SER A 207 -16.34 24.44 -9.62
N LEU A 208 -16.78 24.33 -8.37
CA LEU A 208 -16.09 23.52 -7.37
C LEU A 208 -15.96 22.06 -7.81
N GLY A 209 -17.02 21.47 -8.36
CA GLY A 209 -17.01 20.09 -8.86
C GLY A 209 -16.03 19.87 -10.02
N GLU A 210 -15.96 20.81 -10.97
CA GLU A 210 -14.99 20.74 -12.08
C GLU A 210 -13.55 20.83 -11.58
N ILE A 211 -13.29 21.72 -10.59
CA ILE A 211 -11.94 21.81 -9.97
C ILE A 211 -11.56 20.50 -9.29
N VAL A 212 -12.48 19.90 -8.51
CA VAL A 212 -12.24 18.64 -7.82
C VAL A 212 -12.03 17.49 -8.81
N ALA A 213 -12.82 17.42 -9.87
CA ALA A 213 -12.69 16.40 -10.90
C ALA A 213 -11.35 16.51 -11.66
N ASP A 214 -10.95 17.72 -12.08
CA ASP A 214 -9.64 17.94 -12.73
C ASP A 214 -8.47 17.64 -11.77
N ALA A 215 -8.59 18.05 -10.50
CA ALA A 215 -7.60 17.74 -9.49
C ALA A 215 -7.49 16.22 -9.25
N TRP A 216 -8.62 15.51 -9.21
CA TRP A 216 -8.64 14.05 -9.07
C TRP A 216 -7.95 13.37 -10.23
N GLU A 217 -8.34 13.68 -11.46
CA GLU A 217 -7.77 13.08 -12.67
C GLU A 217 -6.26 13.32 -12.79
N ARG A 218 -5.80 14.53 -12.49
CA ARG A 218 -4.42 14.95 -12.77
C ARG A 218 -3.44 14.73 -11.62
N LEU A 219 -3.92 14.62 -10.37
CA LEU A 219 -3.05 14.52 -9.20
C LEU A 219 -3.60 13.55 -8.15
N LEU A 220 -4.79 13.81 -7.59
CA LEU A 220 -5.20 13.18 -6.34
C LEU A 220 -5.41 11.67 -6.44
N SER A 221 -5.84 11.16 -7.61
CA SER A 221 -6.01 9.72 -7.84
C SER A 221 -4.69 8.95 -7.94
N ARG A 222 -3.58 9.67 -8.10
CA ARG A 222 -2.28 9.10 -8.47
C ARG A 222 -1.28 9.08 -7.33
N ASN A 223 -1.60 9.75 -6.23
CA ASN A 223 -0.69 9.90 -5.10
C ASN A 223 -1.20 9.14 -3.89
N TYR A 224 -0.28 8.40 -3.29
CA TYR A 224 -0.42 7.75 -2.01
C TYR A 224 0.82 8.09 -1.19
N ARG A 225 0.70 8.07 0.12
CA ARG A 225 1.85 8.24 1.01
C ARG A 225 1.69 7.31 2.19
N CYS A 226 2.67 6.50 2.46
CA CYS A 226 2.76 5.79 3.72
C CYS A 226 3.26 6.77 4.79
N SER A 227 2.43 7.10 5.74
CA SER A 227 2.81 7.97 6.84
C SER A 227 3.52 7.19 7.92
N ASN A 228 4.64 7.72 8.37
CA ASN A 228 5.35 7.26 9.55
C ASN A 228 4.91 8.01 10.80
N LEU A 229 4.14 9.08 10.63
CA LEU A 229 3.73 9.98 11.69
C LEU A 229 2.23 9.84 11.94
N GLY A 230 1.81 10.17 13.13
CA GLY A 230 0.40 10.29 13.48
C GLY A 230 -0.41 9.01 13.57
N HIS A 231 0.15 7.87 13.31
CA HIS A 231 -0.53 6.62 13.58
C HIS A 231 -0.44 6.29 15.05
N THR A 232 -1.55 6.42 15.73
CA THR A 232 -1.69 5.96 17.11
C THR A 232 -2.23 4.55 17.18
N GLY A 233 -2.19 3.97 18.33
CA GLY A 233 -2.63 2.62 18.54
C GLY A 233 -1.71 1.59 17.88
N TYR A 234 -2.28 0.62 17.21
CA TYR A 234 -1.58 -0.57 16.75
C TYR A 234 -0.28 -0.32 15.96
N MET A 235 -0.23 0.70 15.13
CA MET A 235 0.92 0.99 14.27
C MET A 235 1.62 2.32 14.63
N GLY A 236 0.97 3.20 15.39
CA GLY A 236 1.43 4.57 15.58
C GLY A 236 2.78 4.70 16.22
N GLY A 237 3.01 4.01 17.33
CA GLY A 237 4.29 4.05 18.03
C GLY A 237 5.44 3.47 17.23
N LEU A 238 5.14 2.46 16.40
CA LEU A 238 6.13 1.77 15.59
C LEU A 238 6.60 2.60 14.41
N LEU A 239 5.67 3.25 13.72
CA LEU A 239 5.99 4.06 12.54
C LEU A 239 6.77 5.32 12.90
N GLY A 240 6.58 5.87 14.09
CA GLY A 240 7.39 6.99 14.59
C GLY A 240 8.88 6.70 14.74
N GLN A 241 9.28 5.42 14.73
CA GLN A 241 10.69 5.02 14.75
C GLN A 241 11.39 5.20 13.39
N TYR A 242 10.65 5.42 12.32
CA TYR A 242 11.16 5.57 10.96
C TYR A 242 11.43 7.03 10.56
N GLY A 243 11.70 7.91 11.50
CA GLY A 243 11.79 9.35 11.26
C GLY A 243 12.78 9.80 10.18
N ASP A 244 13.74 8.96 9.82
CA ASP A 244 14.65 9.15 8.68
C ASP A 244 14.21 8.40 7.41
N TYR A 245 13.07 7.71 7.46
CA TYR A 245 12.50 6.89 6.40
C TYR A 245 11.12 7.38 5.98
N GLU A 246 11.01 8.68 5.76
CA GLU A 246 9.78 9.24 5.20
C GLU A 246 9.64 8.77 3.75
N LEU A 247 8.52 8.08 3.48
CA LEU A 247 8.17 7.75 2.11
C LEU A 247 7.68 9.00 1.40
N GLU A 248 8.36 9.33 0.33
CA GLU A 248 7.93 10.40 -0.56
C GLU A 248 6.59 10.02 -1.23
N PRO A 249 5.81 11.00 -1.69
CA PRO A 249 4.63 10.70 -2.50
C PRO A 249 5.03 9.91 -3.72
N TYR A 250 4.25 8.87 -4.03
CA TYR A 250 4.55 8.04 -5.19
C TYR A 250 4.49 8.85 -6.47
N PRO A 251 5.46 8.67 -7.36
CA PRO A 251 5.42 9.24 -8.69
C PRO A 251 4.27 8.62 -9.50
N VAL A 252 3.90 9.30 -10.55
CA VAL A 252 2.97 8.75 -11.54
C VAL A 252 3.62 7.53 -12.20
N TRP A 253 2.97 6.37 -12.13
CA TRP A 253 3.53 5.08 -12.60
C TRP A 253 4.03 5.12 -14.03
N GLU A 254 3.32 5.82 -14.91
CA GLU A 254 3.70 5.98 -16.32
C GLU A 254 5.07 6.64 -16.49
N ARG A 255 5.49 7.52 -15.57
CA ARG A 255 6.81 8.15 -15.60
C ARG A 255 7.93 7.19 -15.24
N LEU A 256 7.62 6.14 -14.48
CA LEU A 256 8.53 5.04 -14.20
C LEU A 256 8.51 3.98 -15.30
N GLY A 257 7.68 4.14 -16.32
CA GLY A 257 7.49 3.14 -17.35
C GLY A 257 6.70 1.92 -16.86
N LEU A 258 5.76 2.14 -15.94
CA LEU A 258 4.85 1.12 -15.43
C LEU A 258 3.40 1.43 -15.81
N GLU A 259 2.65 0.41 -16.16
CA GLU A 259 1.19 0.45 -16.25
C GLU A 259 0.62 -0.26 -15.02
N GLN A 260 -0.21 0.43 -14.24
CA GLN A 260 -0.96 -0.17 -13.13
C GLN A 260 -2.34 -0.59 -13.62
N ILE A 261 -2.68 -1.86 -13.49
CA ILE A 261 -3.95 -2.44 -13.93
C ILE A 261 -4.64 -3.10 -12.75
N MET A 262 -5.85 -2.67 -12.42
CA MET A 262 -6.71 -3.35 -11.46
C MET A 262 -7.50 -4.45 -12.18
N VAL A 263 -7.46 -5.66 -11.68
CA VAL A 263 -8.21 -6.80 -12.22
C VAL A 263 -9.11 -7.38 -11.15
N GLU A 264 -10.41 -7.48 -11.46
CA GLU A 264 -11.39 -8.23 -10.67
C GLU A 264 -11.98 -9.34 -11.54
N LYS A 265 -11.70 -10.60 -11.20
CA LYS A 265 -12.08 -11.74 -12.03
C LYS A 265 -12.44 -12.96 -11.21
N SER A 266 -13.48 -13.69 -11.64
CA SER A 266 -13.77 -15.04 -11.15
C SER A 266 -12.88 -16.05 -11.85
N LEU A 267 -12.07 -16.80 -11.08
CA LEU A 267 -11.13 -17.79 -11.62
C LEU A 267 -11.62 -19.22 -11.39
N PHE A 268 -12.28 -19.47 -10.26
CA PHE A 268 -12.90 -20.75 -9.94
C PHE A 268 -14.00 -20.57 -8.89
N LYS A 269 -14.78 -21.63 -8.65
CA LYS A 269 -15.76 -21.62 -7.57
C LYS A 269 -15.12 -22.08 -6.27
N TYR A 270 -15.18 -21.24 -5.25
CA TYR A 270 -14.76 -21.60 -3.90
C TYR A 270 -16.00 -21.94 -3.06
N ASN A 271 -16.03 -23.11 -2.42
CA ASN A 271 -17.19 -23.61 -1.67
C ASN A 271 -18.52 -23.57 -2.47
N GLY A 272 -18.44 -23.81 -3.79
CA GLY A 272 -19.61 -23.84 -4.69
C GLY A 272 -20.12 -22.47 -5.13
N LYS A 273 -19.53 -21.38 -4.65
CA LYS A 273 -19.84 -20.00 -5.05
C LYS A 273 -18.78 -19.44 -5.98
N GLU A 274 -19.21 -18.64 -6.95
CA GLU A 274 -18.29 -17.83 -7.74
C GLU A 274 -17.82 -16.67 -6.88
N GLU A 275 -16.51 -16.62 -6.62
CA GLU A 275 -15.86 -15.53 -5.95
C GLU A 275 -15.02 -14.74 -6.95
N LYS A 276 -15.04 -13.43 -6.83
CA LYS A 276 -14.20 -12.57 -7.64
C LYS A 276 -12.91 -12.29 -6.89
N TYR A 277 -11.81 -12.62 -7.51
CA TYR A 277 -10.48 -12.32 -7.02
C TYR A 277 -10.04 -10.94 -7.52
N LEU A 278 -9.45 -10.15 -6.65
CA LEU A 278 -8.92 -8.83 -6.94
C LEU A 278 -7.39 -8.86 -6.86
N TRP A 279 -6.74 -8.28 -7.85
CA TRP A 279 -5.31 -8.03 -7.80
C TRP A 279 -4.94 -6.79 -8.63
N TYR A 280 -3.76 -6.26 -8.39
CA TYR A 280 -3.19 -5.17 -9.16
C TYR A 280 -1.94 -5.66 -9.90
N GLU A 281 -1.81 -5.31 -11.16
CA GLU A 281 -0.67 -5.63 -12.01
C GLU A 281 0.14 -4.36 -12.25
N TYR A 282 1.44 -4.43 -12.05
CA TYR A 282 2.41 -3.39 -12.36
C TYR A 282 3.28 -3.89 -13.49
N VAL A 283 2.91 -3.50 -14.71
CA VAL A 283 3.48 -4.03 -15.96
C VAL A 283 4.56 -3.09 -16.47
N PRO A 284 5.83 -3.49 -16.54
CA PRO A 284 6.88 -2.63 -17.06
C PRO A 284 6.75 -2.45 -18.58
N ALA A 285 6.99 -1.24 -19.07
CA ALA A 285 6.93 -0.92 -20.49
C ALA A 285 7.86 -1.81 -21.34
N SER A 286 8.99 -2.24 -20.77
CA SER A 286 9.93 -3.17 -21.39
C SER A 286 9.32 -4.54 -21.71
N MET A 287 8.21 -4.90 -21.05
CA MET A 287 7.54 -6.18 -21.29
C MET A 287 6.84 -6.24 -22.65
N LYS A 288 6.45 -5.09 -23.23
CA LYS A 288 5.67 -5.03 -24.47
C LYS A 288 6.32 -5.77 -25.63
N ASP A 289 7.63 -5.61 -25.79
CA ASP A 289 8.41 -6.19 -26.89
C ASP A 289 9.33 -7.33 -26.42
N ALA A 290 9.13 -7.80 -25.19
CA ALA A 290 9.95 -8.85 -24.61
C ALA A 290 9.63 -10.22 -25.25
N PRO A 291 10.63 -11.09 -25.43
CA PRO A 291 10.39 -12.46 -25.87
C PRO A 291 9.50 -13.23 -24.89
N ASN A 292 8.81 -14.24 -25.41
CA ASN A 292 8.07 -15.17 -24.54
C ASN A 292 9.03 -15.83 -23.54
N HIS A 293 8.52 -16.05 -22.31
CA HIS A 293 9.26 -16.67 -21.21
C HIS A 293 10.59 -15.97 -20.85
N SER A 294 10.60 -14.63 -20.90
CA SER A 294 11.80 -13.84 -20.59
C SER A 294 11.66 -12.95 -19.35
N ILE A 295 10.44 -12.64 -18.94
CA ILE A 295 10.15 -11.69 -17.86
C ILE A 295 9.84 -12.42 -16.54
N PRO A 296 10.58 -12.17 -15.46
CA PRO A 296 10.23 -12.69 -14.13
C PRO A 296 8.93 -12.09 -13.59
N LEU A 297 8.26 -12.81 -12.68
CA LEU A 297 7.07 -12.36 -11.96
C LEU A 297 7.34 -12.37 -10.46
N VAL A 298 7.02 -11.26 -9.80
CA VAL A 298 7.01 -11.16 -8.34
C VAL A 298 5.58 -10.96 -7.86
N ILE A 299 5.10 -11.88 -7.03
CA ILE A 299 3.81 -11.80 -6.35
C ILE A 299 4.01 -11.14 -5.00
N LEU A 300 3.23 -10.10 -4.71
CA LEU A 300 3.25 -9.42 -3.41
C LEU A 300 2.00 -9.75 -2.61
N LEU A 301 2.18 -9.88 -1.30
CA LEU A 301 1.14 -10.26 -0.34
C LEU A 301 1.13 -9.27 0.82
N HIS A 302 0.08 -8.47 0.91
CA HIS A 302 -0.04 -7.42 1.91
C HIS A 302 -0.20 -7.95 3.34
N GLY A 303 0.08 -7.08 4.32
CA GLY A 303 -0.10 -7.36 5.75
C GLY A 303 -1.57 -7.48 6.16
N HIS A 304 -1.79 -7.83 7.43
CA HIS A 304 -3.13 -8.01 7.98
C HIS A 304 -3.97 -6.74 7.82
N ASN A 305 -5.13 -6.90 7.18
CA ASN A 305 -6.07 -5.81 6.88
C ASN A 305 -5.50 -4.62 6.09
N ASN A 306 -4.40 -4.81 5.39
CA ASN A 306 -3.89 -3.80 4.47
C ASN A 306 -4.64 -3.90 3.12
N ASP A 307 -4.55 -2.84 2.36
CA ASP A 307 -4.92 -2.84 0.94
C ASP A 307 -3.72 -3.33 0.11
N PRO A 308 -3.94 -4.13 -0.94
CA PRO A 308 -2.84 -4.62 -1.80
C PRO A 308 -1.95 -3.49 -2.34
N ARG A 309 -2.52 -2.35 -2.75
CA ARG A 309 -1.72 -1.22 -3.24
C ARG A 309 -0.75 -0.67 -2.19
N THR A 310 -1.11 -0.74 -0.90
CA THR A 310 -0.20 -0.33 0.18
C THR A 310 1.08 -1.17 0.18
N GLN A 311 0.96 -2.49 0.02
CA GLN A 311 2.14 -3.36 -0.06
C GLN A 311 2.98 -3.04 -1.29
N ALA A 312 2.36 -2.98 -2.47
CA ALA A 312 3.07 -2.68 -3.70
C ALA A 312 3.82 -1.35 -3.61
N GLU A 313 3.12 -0.29 -3.20
CA GLU A 313 3.63 1.08 -3.22
C GLU A 313 4.62 1.39 -2.09
N THR A 314 4.64 0.60 -1.02
CA THR A 314 5.57 0.81 0.11
C THR A 314 6.70 -0.20 0.16
N SER A 315 6.66 -1.25 -0.65
CA SER A 315 7.71 -2.27 -0.71
C SER A 315 8.93 -1.88 -1.54
N GLY A 316 8.76 -0.97 -2.53
CA GLY A 316 9.77 -0.62 -3.53
C GLY A 316 9.89 -1.63 -4.68
N PHE A 317 9.09 -2.69 -4.70
CA PHE A 317 9.14 -3.71 -5.75
C PHE A 317 8.65 -3.21 -7.12
N PRO A 318 7.57 -2.40 -7.26
CA PRO A 318 7.18 -1.89 -8.57
C PRO A 318 8.26 -1.04 -9.24
N GLU A 319 8.90 -0.12 -8.50
CA GLU A 319 10.00 0.70 -8.99
C GLU A 319 11.20 -0.16 -9.40
N LEU A 320 11.49 -1.16 -8.58
CA LEU A 320 12.56 -2.11 -8.86
C LEU A 320 12.23 -2.95 -10.11
N GLY A 321 10.97 -3.36 -10.27
CA GLY A 321 10.48 -4.06 -11.46
C GLY A 321 10.65 -3.26 -12.75
N ALA A 322 10.36 -1.95 -12.69
CA ALA A 322 10.59 -1.05 -13.81
C ALA A 322 12.08 -0.96 -14.19
N GLN A 323 12.97 -0.95 -13.18
CA GLN A 323 14.44 -0.85 -13.38
C GLN A 323 15.05 -2.16 -13.86
N GLU A 324 14.64 -3.29 -13.29
CA GLU A 324 15.25 -4.62 -13.50
C GLU A 324 14.52 -5.47 -14.56
N GLY A 325 13.35 -4.99 -15.04
CA GLY A 325 12.60 -5.66 -16.11
C GLY A 325 11.81 -6.88 -15.63
N PHE A 326 11.18 -6.82 -14.46
CA PHE A 326 10.23 -7.84 -14.01
C PHE A 326 8.84 -7.24 -13.73
N MET A 327 7.81 -8.07 -13.89
CA MET A 327 6.43 -7.72 -13.56
C MET A 327 6.14 -7.94 -12.08
N VAL A 328 5.34 -7.07 -11.50
CA VAL A 328 4.82 -7.23 -10.14
C VAL A 328 3.31 -7.43 -10.19
N ALA A 329 2.79 -8.35 -9.37
CA ALA A 329 1.36 -8.50 -9.14
C ALA A 329 1.08 -8.53 -7.64
N GLU A 330 0.21 -7.63 -7.18
CA GLU A 330 -0.19 -7.51 -5.78
C GLU A 330 -1.60 -8.05 -5.58
N LEU A 331 -1.76 -9.02 -4.69
CA LEU A 331 -2.99 -9.78 -4.52
C LEU A 331 -3.78 -9.32 -3.30
N GLU A 332 -5.12 -9.16 -3.47
CA GLU A 332 -6.07 -9.09 -2.36
C GLU A 332 -6.35 -10.51 -1.84
N TRP A 333 -5.45 -11.03 -1.05
CA TRP A 333 -5.50 -12.43 -0.59
C TRP A 333 -6.36 -12.66 0.65
N GLN A 334 -6.75 -11.60 1.37
CA GLN A 334 -7.54 -11.69 2.62
C GLN A 334 -9.05 -11.56 2.42
N GLY A 335 -9.50 -11.12 1.25
CA GLY A 335 -10.91 -10.94 0.94
C GLY A 335 -11.60 -9.78 1.65
N LYS A 336 -12.78 -9.41 1.15
CA LYS A 336 -13.55 -8.24 1.59
C LYS A 336 -14.03 -8.31 3.04
N SER A 337 -14.25 -9.50 3.57
CA SER A 337 -14.78 -9.69 4.93
C SER A 337 -13.70 -9.68 6.01
N GLY A 338 -12.42 -9.66 5.65
CA GLY A 338 -11.33 -9.87 6.60
C GLY A 338 -11.31 -11.28 7.22
N LEU A 339 -12.16 -12.19 6.75
CA LEU A 339 -12.35 -13.55 7.29
C LEU A 339 -11.48 -14.60 6.59
N TYR A 340 -10.41 -14.22 5.95
CA TYR A 340 -9.29 -15.09 5.63
C TYR A 340 -9.57 -16.38 4.83
N ASP A 341 -10.71 -16.53 4.24
CA ASP A 341 -11.07 -17.69 3.42
C ASP A 341 -11.18 -17.36 1.93
N TYR A 342 -10.85 -16.11 1.59
CA TYR A 342 -11.11 -15.58 0.27
C TYR A 342 -10.23 -16.23 -0.80
N MET A 343 -8.92 -16.18 -0.65
CA MET A 343 -8.05 -16.66 -1.70
C MET A 343 -7.34 -17.98 -1.34
N GLY A 344 -6.82 -18.10 -0.14
CA GLY A 344 -5.99 -19.23 0.26
C GLY A 344 -4.80 -19.45 -0.68
N ASP A 345 -4.09 -20.52 -0.48
CA ASP A 345 -2.95 -20.89 -1.32
C ASP A 345 -3.38 -21.36 -2.74
N HIS A 346 -4.59 -21.91 -2.88
CA HIS A 346 -5.16 -22.29 -4.19
C HIS A 346 -5.55 -21.06 -5.02
N GLY A 347 -6.08 -20.03 -4.39
CA GLY A 347 -6.43 -18.80 -5.08
C GLY A 347 -5.19 -18.03 -5.54
N ILE A 348 -4.14 -17.98 -4.72
CA ILE A 348 -2.84 -17.42 -5.10
C ILE A 348 -2.28 -18.14 -6.34
N GLU A 349 -2.28 -19.48 -6.33
CA GLU A 349 -1.90 -20.28 -7.49
C GLU A 349 -2.74 -19.98 -8.73
N ALA A 350 -4.07 -19.86 -8.57
CA ALA A 350 -4.98 -19.58 -9.69
C ALA A 350 -4.69 -18.20 -10.33
N VAL A 351 -4.39 -17.17 -9.53
CA VAL A 351 -3.99 -15.85 -10.06
C VAL A 351 -2.66 -15.95 -10.81
N VAL A 352 -1.67 -16.65 -10.27
CA VAL A 352 -0.37 -16.85 -10.97
C VAL A 352 -0.58 -17.54 -12.32
N LEU A 353 -1.39 -18.59 -12.37
CA LEU A 353 -1.68 -19.31 -13.62
C LEU A 353 -2.43 -18.43 -14.63
N GLU A 354 -3.34 -17.57 -14.15
CA GLU A 354 -4.03 -16.61 -15.00
C GLU A 354 -3.06 -15.56 -15.58
N LEU A 355 -2.12 -15.05 -14.77
CA LEU A 355 -1.09 -14.12 -15.23
C LEU A 355 -0.19 -14.75 -16.30
N LEU A 356 0.28 -15.97 -16.09
CA LEU A 356 1.07 -16.71 -17.07
C LEU A 356 0.31 -16.94 -18.40
N LYS A 357 -1.00 -17.15 -18.32
CA LYS A 357 -1.86 -17.28 -19.50
C LYS A 357 -2.06 -15.94 -20.21
N LYS A 358 -2.23 -14.86 -19.44
CA LYS A 358 -2.47 -13.49 -19.96
C LYS A 358 -1.22 -12.92 -20.62
N TYR A 359 -0.05 -13.21 -20.07
CA TYR A 359 1.23 -12.64 -20.47
C TYR A 359 2.22 -13.74 -20.87
N PRO A 360 2.28 -14.11 -22.15
CA PRO A 360 3.21 -15.14 -22.61
C PRO A 360 4.70 -14.77 -22.43
N GLN A 361 5.01 -13.50 -22.22
CA GLN A 361 6.36 -13.02 -21.89
C GLN A 361 6.83 -13.45 -20.50
N LEU A 362 5.92 -13.76 -19.58
CA LEU A 362 6.29 -14.20 -18.24
C LEU A 362 7.03 -15.55 -18.29
N ASP A 363 8.10 -15.64 -17.54
CA ASP A 363 8.92 -16.84 -17.42
C ASP A 363 8.38 -17.74 -16.29
N PRO A 364 7.77 -18.89 -16.61
CA PRO A 364 7.22 -19.78 -15.58
C PRO A 364 8.29 -20.40 -14.67
N SER A 365 9.57 -20.29 -15.03
CA SER A 365 10.67 -20.73 -14.18
C SER A 365 11.13 -19.68 -13.17
N ARG A 366 10.71 -18.42 -13.31
CA ARG A 366 11.12 -17.29 -12.47
C ARG A 366 9.93 -16.58 -11.85
N ILE A 367 9.17 -17.31 -11.04
CA ILE A 367 8.04 -16.79 -10.26
C ILE A 367 8.48 -16.74 -8.80
N TYR A 368 8.32 -15.57 -8.19
CA TYR A 368 8.71 -15.32 -6.81
C TYR A 368 7.51 -14.79 -6.03
N ALA A 369 7.54 -14.96 -4.71
CA ALA A 369 6.54 -14.35 -3.83
C ALA A 369 7.21 -13.65 -2.66
N GLU A 370 6.67 -12.51 -2.28
CA GLU A 370 7.09 -11.73 -1.11
C GLU A 370 5.86 -11.26 -0.35
N GLY A 371 5.98 -11.01 0.95
CA GLY A 371 4.90 -10.40 1.71
C GLY A 371 5.33 -9.83 3.04
N LEU A 372 4.56 -8.84 3.49
CA LEU A 372 4.74 -8.16 4.78
C LEU A 372 3.85 -8.80 5.86
N SER A 373 4.38 -9.00 7.09
CA SER A 373 3.56 -9.39 8.25
C SER A 373 2.73 -10.64 7.95
N ALA A 374 1.40 -10.58 8.03
CA ALA A 374 0.51 -11.69 7.64
C ALA A 374 0.79 -12.18 6.21
N GLY A 375 1.12 -11.29 5.27
CA GLY A 375 1.59 -11.65 3.94
C GLY A 375 2.93 -12.38 3.96
N GLY A 376 3.84 -12.01 4.87
CA GLY A 376 5.11 -12.71 5.07
C GLY A 376 4.92 -14.12 5.65
N PHE A 377 3.98 -14.32 6.57
CA PHE A 377 3.58 -15.65 7.01
C PHE A 377 2.94 -16.46 5.87
N THR A 378 2.16 -15.79 5.01
CA THR A 378 1.57 -16.41 3.81
C THR A 378 2.67 -16.82 2.82
N ALA A 379 3.64 -15.95 2.54
CA ALA A 379 4.78 -16.28 1.68
C ALA A 379 5.57 -17.47 2.21
N THR A 380 5.81 -17.50 3.54
CA THR A 380 6.42 -18.64 4.21
C THR A 380 5.63 -19.94 4.00
N ALA A 381 4.31 -19.89 4.11
CA ALA A 381 3.45 -21.07 3.94
C ALA A 381 3.40 -21.57 2.49
N ILE A 382 3.19 -20.67 1.51
CA ILE A 382 3.06 -21.05 0.10
C ILE A 382 4.37 -21.58 -0.49
N GLY A 383 5.53 -21.16 0.00
CA GLY A 383 6.80 -21.76 -0.37
C GLY A 383 6.88 -23.24 -0.02
N ILE A 384 6.05 -23.73 0.93
CA ILE A 384 5.94 -25.15 1.27
C ILE A 384 4.76 -25.79 0.53
N THR A 385 3.55 -25.21 0.65
CA THR A 385 2.34 -25.82 0.10
C THR A 385 2.32 -25.78 -1.43
N LYS A 386 2.91 -24.75 -2.04
CA LYS A 386 3.03 -24.54 -3.49
C LYS A 386 4.48 -24.53 -3.98
N SER A 387 5.31 -25.34 -3.38
CA SER A 387 6.74 -25.44 -3.68
C SER A 387 7.07 -25.76 -5.15
N HIS A 388 6.12 -26.25 -5.91
CA HIS A 388 6.27 -26.51 -7.35
C HIS A 388 6.15 -25.24 -8.21
N LEU A 389 5.57 -24.18 -7.68
CA LEU A 389 5.25 -22.95 -8.43
C LEU A 389 6.33 -21.88 -8.31
N PHE A 390 6.85 -21.67 -7.09
CA PHE A 390 7.75 -20.55 -6.81
C PHE A 390 9.23 -20.95 -6.91
N ALA A 391 10.04 -20.11 -7.54
CA ALA A 391 11.50 -20.28 -7.60
C ALA A 391 12.18 -19.91 -6.27
N ALA A 392 11.65 -18.88 -5.59
CA ALA A 392 12.01 -18.48 -4.23
C ALA A 392 10.85 -17.72 -3.59
N VAL A 393 10.86 -17.63 -2.26
CA VAL A 393 9.88 -16.83 -1.50
C VAL A 393 10.58 -15.97 -0.45
N GLY A 394 9.98 -14.83 -0.12
CA GLY A 394 10.48 -13.85 0.84
C GLY A 394 9.45 -13.47 1.89
N ALA A 395 9.87 -13.31 3.13
CA ALA A 395 9.06 -12.83 4.22
C ALA A 395 9.66 -11.57 4.84
N HIS A 396 8.88 -10.51 4.84
CA HIS A 396 9.19 -9.26 5.51
C HIS A 396 8.38 -9.20 6.81
N SER A 397 9.06 -9.11 7.95
CA SER A 397 8.41 -9.13 9.28
C SER A 397 7.37 -10.25 9.40
N GLY A 398 7.68 -11.42 8.83
CA GLY A 398 6.86 -12.63 8.79
C GLY A 398 7.67 -13.83 9.28
N GLY A 399 7.00 -14.96 9.50
CA GLY A 399 7.67 -16.12 10.06
C GLY A 399 6.83 -17.39 10.02
N LEU A 400 7.02 -18.27 10.97
CA LEU A 400 6.18 -19.43 11.23
C LEU A 400 5.31 -19.16 12.45
N PHE A 401 3.99 -19.27 12.31
CA PHE A 401 3.09 -19.22 13.47
C PHE A 401 3.40 -20.28 14.50
N ASN A 402 2.99 -20.02 15.74
CA ASN A 402 2.98 -20.97 16.84
C ASN A 402 1.57 -21.06 17.44
N ASP A 403 1.38 -21.88 18.46
CA ASP A 403 0.07 -22.09 19.07
C ASP A 403 -0.48 -20.84 19.79
N GLU A 404 0.40 -19.91 20.20
CA GLU A 404 0.03 -18.66 20.86
C GLU A 404 -0.31 -17.55 19.88
N PHE A 405 0.31 -17.58 18.68
CA PHE A 405 0.12 -16.60 17.64
C PHE A 405 -0.20 -17.31 16.31
N PHE A 406 -1.50 -17.47 16.03
CA PHE A 406 -2.00 -18.10 14.82
C PHE A 406 -3.27 -17.40 14.31
N LEU A 407 -3.28 -16.99 13.06
CA LEU A 407 -4.40 -16.27 12.46
C LEU A 407 -5.55 -17.14 11.93
N GLY A 408 -5.48 -18.47 12.14
CA GLY A 408 -6.58 -19.38 11.83
C GLY A 408 -6.66 -19.86 10.38
N PHE A 409 -5.69 -19.54 9.52
CA PHE A 409 -5.69 -20.03 8.12
C PHE A 409 -5.26 -21.50 8.03
N PRO A 410 -6.06 -22.39 7.47
CA PRO A 410 -5.73 -23.81 7.43
C PRO A 410 -4.38 -24.12 6.75
N PHE A 411 -4.07 -23.45 5.62
CA PHE A 411 -2.84 -23.67 4.87
C PHE A 411 -1.58 -23.13 5.58
N MET A 412 -1.75 -22.27 6.59
CA MET A 412 -0.67 -21.70 7.41
C MET A 412 -0.53 -22.41 8.76
N ASN A 413 -1.25 -23.51 8.97
CA ASN A 413 -1.18 -24.25 10.22
C ASN A 413 0.26 -24.74 10.48
N PRO A 414 0.89 -24.38 11.61
CA PRO A 414 2.30 -24.65 11.84
C PRO A 414 2.63 -26.14 11.94
N ALA A 415 1.75 -26.95 12.51
CA ALA A 415 1.95 -28.39 12.58
C ALA A 415 1.89 -29.04 11.19
N SER A 416 0.92 -28.61 10.34
CA SER A 416 0.81 -29.06 8.96
C SER A 416 2.05 -28.66 8.13
N LEU A 417 2.52 -27.42 8.27
CA LEU A 417 3.70 -26.95 7.54
C LEU A 417 4.96 -27.70 7.95
N LYS A 418 5.16 -27.95 9.25
CA LYS A 418 6.29 -28.76 9.75
C LYS A 418 6.24 -30.19 9.21
N ALA A 419 5.05 -30.82 9.18
CA ALA A 419 4.88 -32.16 8.63
C ALA A 419 5.20 -32.21 7.14
N GLN A 420 4.69 -31.23 6.34
CA GLN A 420 4.97 -31.14 4.91
C GLN A 420 6.46 -30.88 4.63
N ALA A 421 7.11 -29.99 5.40
CA ALA A 421 8.53 -29.71 5.26
C ALA A 421 9.37 -30.97 5.53
N ALA A 422 9.05 -31.70 6.60
CA ALA A 422 9.73 -32.96 6.92
C ALA A 422 9.54 -34.04 5.82
N GLN A 423 8.31 -34.16 5.25
CA GLN A 423 8.03 -35.09 4.17
C GLN A 423 8.81 -34.76 2.89
N LYS A 424 9.00 -33.47 2.60
CA LYS A 424 9.70 -32.93 1.41
C LYS A 424 11.21 -32.76 1.64
N ALA A 425 11.69 -32.97 2.87
CA ALA A 425 13.08 -32.71 3.26
C ALA A 425 14.10 -33.36 2.32
N GLY A 426 15.01 -32.56 1.78
CA GLY A 426 16.04 -33.00 0.84
C GLY A 426 15.54 -33.44 -0.55
N LYS A 427 14.22 -33.45 -0.77
CA LYS A 427 13.60 -33.76 -2.09
C LYS A 427 13.20 -32.51 -2.84
N VAL A 428 12.83 -31.46 -2.11
CA VAL A 428 12.45 -30.16 -2.67
C VAL A 428 13.39 -29.12 -2.06
N GLN A 429 14.05 -28.37 -2.92
CA GLN A 429 14.81 -27.19 -2.50
C GLN A 429 13.95 -25.96 -2.73
N MET A 430 13.74 -25.14 -1.68
CA MET A 430 12.99 -23.90 -1.72
C MET A 430 13.83 -22.78 -1.11
N PRO A 431 14.39 -21.91 -1.94
CA PRO A 431 15.09 -20.72 -1.48
C PRO A 431 14.17 -19.79 -0.70
N TYR A 432 14.65 -19.29 0.44
CA TYR A 432 13.90 -18.48 1.37
C TYR A 432 14.65 -17.22 1.78
N PHE A 433 14.01 -16.07 1.65
CA PHE A 433 14.53 -14.79 2.14
C PHE A 433 13.72 -14.34 3.36
N SER A 434 14.40 -13.90 4.41
CA SER A 434 13.77 -13.39 5.63
C SER A 434 14.37 -12.04 5.99
N ILE A 435 13.52 -11.01 6.10
CA ILE A 435 13.94 -9.68 6.55
C ILE A 435 13.03 -9.19 7.67
N THR A 436 13.60 -8.67 8.74
CA THR A 436 12.86 -8.19 9.90
C THR A 436 13.62 -7.07 10.60
N GLY A 437 12.89 -6.07 11.08
CA GLY A 437 13.45 -5.02 11.92
C GLY A 437 13.80 -5.52 13.33
N THR A 438 14.91 -5.08 13.89
CA THR A 438 15.30 -5.47 15.26
C THR A 438 14.46 -4.79 16.35
N ALA A 439 13.76 -3.69 16.00
CA ALA A 439 12.82 -2.99 16.85
C ALA A 439 11.34 -3.29 16.50
N ASP A 440 11.09 -4.40 15.79
CA ASP A 440 9.73 -4.83 15.47
C ASP A 440 9.02 -5.33 16.74
N GLU A 441 7.97 -4.61 17.17
CA GLU A 441 7.17 -4.94 18.36
C GLU A 441 5.92 -5.77 18.04
N VAL A 442 5.55 -5.88 16.74
CA VAL A 442 4.37 -6.65 16.30
C VAL A 442 4.75 -8.10 16.00
N VAL A 443 5.83 -8.29 15.25
CA VAL A 443 6.45 -9.60 15.00
C VAL A 443 7.90 -9.50 15.42
N PRO A 444 8.16 -9.61 16.73
CA PRO A 444 9.50 -9.40 17.28
C PRO A 444 10.55 -10.31 16.64
N TYR A 445 11.73 -9.74 16.39
CA TYR A 445 12.89 -10.49 15.93
C TYR A 445 13.24 -11.58 16.93
N GLY A 446 12.76 -12.81 16.67
CA GLY A 446 12.80 -13.88 17.64
C GLY A 446 12.14 -15.18 17.16
N PRO A 447 11.47 -15.91 18.07
CA PRO A 447 11.04 -17.30 17.85
C PRO A 447 10.20 -17.55 16.61
N LEU A 448 9.32 -16.63 16.20
CA LEU A 448 8.50 -16.81 15.00
C LEU A 448 9.36 -16.75 13.73
N ILE A 449 10.32 -15.83 13.70
CA ILE A 449 11.26 -15.65 12.58
C ILE A 449 12.20 -16.85 12.50
N TRP A 450 12.81 -17.22 13.63
CA TRP A 450 13.71 -18.38 13.69
C TRP A 450 13.00 -19.71 13.43
N GLY A 451 11.71 -19.79 13.81
CA GLY A 451 10.85 -20.92 13.46
C GLY A 451 10.72 -21.13 11.95
N ALA A 452 10.61 -20.05 11.18
CA ALA A 452 10.61 -20.13 9.71
C ALA A 452 11.98 -20.52 9.17
N TRP A 453 13.08 -19.99 9.72
CA TRP A 453 14.43 -20.42 9.32
C TRP A 453 14.64 -21.92 9.54
N ASN A 454 14.27 -22.43 10.72
CA ASN A 454 14.35 -23.86 11.04
C ASN A 454 13.48 -24.70 10.10
N LEU A 455 12.27 -24.23 9.80
CA LEU A 455 11.35 -24.89 8.87
C LEU A 455 11.97 -25.06 7.48
N TYR A 456 12.59 -23.99 6.97
CA TYR A 456 13.23 -23.99 5.65
C TYR A 456 14.56 -24.72 5.65
N GLN A 457 15.30 -24.76 6.75
CA GLN A 457 16.46 -25.64 6.92
C GLN A 457 16.05 -27.12 6.82
N VAL A 458 14.99 -27.52 7.51
CA VAL A 458 14.44 -28.89 7.39
C VAL A 458 14.01 -29.18 5.94
N LEU A 459 13.23 -28.29 5.32
CA LEU A 459 12.76 -28.46 3.94
C LEU A 459 13.92 -28.65 2.95
N ASN A 460 14.96 -27.83 3.06
CA ASN A 460 16.13 -27.88 2.19
C ASN A 460 17.13 -28.99 2.54
N GLY A 461 16.84 -29.80 3.57
CA GLY A 461 17.72 -30.91 3.98
C GLY A 461 19.07 -30.46 4.52
N ILE A 462 19.14 -29.27 5.11
CA ILE A 462 20.36 -28.76 5.76
C ILE A 462 20.23 -28.84 7.28
N PRO A 463 21.34 -28.86 8.05
CA PRO A 463 21.29 -28.88 9.51
C PRO A 463 20.51 -27.68 10.05
N VAL A 464 19.71 -27.93 11.09
CA VAL A 464 19.01 -26.85 11.79
C VAL A 464 19.99 -26.16 12.73
N GLU A 465 20.37 -24.95 12.36
CA GLU A 465 21.30 -24.10 13.08
C GLU A 465 20.57 -22.81 13.53
N GLY A 466 20.90 -22.33 14.73
CA GLY A 466 20.28 -21.14 15.28
C GLY A 466 20.80 -19.83 14.70
N PRO A 467 20.24 -18.69 15.13
CA PRO A 467 20.75 -17.38 14.76
C PRO A 467 22.22 -17.21 15.18
N GLY A 468 22.98 -16.47 14.39
CA GLY A 468 24.42 -16.24 14.58
C GLY A 468 25.33 -17.30 13.96
N THR A 469 24.78 -18.34 13.35
CA THR A 469 25.55 -19.39 12.62
C THR A 469 25.59 -19.20 11.12
N GLN A 470 24.92 -18.18 10.59
CA GLN A 470 24.89 -17.83 9.17
C GLN A 470 26.31 -17.59 8.66
N LYS A 471 26.53 -17.93 7.39
CA LYS A 471 27.80 -17.69 6.71
C LYS A 471 27.79 -16.36 5.95
N GLY A 472 28.95 -15.82 5.66
CA GLY A 472 29.09 -14.60 4.87
C GLY A 472 28.44 -13.37 5.50
N LEU A 473 28.42 -13.27 6.83
CA LEU A 473 27.87 -12.13 7.54
C LEU A 473 28.47 -10.82 7.04
N ARG A 474 27.61 -9.89 6.65
CA ARG A 474 28.00 -8.55 6.19
C ARG A 474 26.99 -7.53 6.66
N SER A 475 27.46 -6.31 6.92
CA SER A 475 26.62 -5.15 7.19
C SER A 475 26.53 -4.27 5.95
N ILE A 476 25.32 -3.83 5.63
CA ILE A 476 25.04 -2.89 4.55
C ILE A 476 24.40 -1.65 5.17
N GLU A 477 25.12 -0.54 5.17
CA GLU A 477 24.58 0.75 5.60
C GLU A 477 23.55 1.24 4.56
N THR A 478 22.37 1.60 5.01
CA THR A 478 21.26 2.06 4.15
C THR A 478 20.84 3.48 4.45
N SER A 479 20.94 3.89 5.73
CA SER A 479 20.65 5.24 6.19
C SER A 479 21.44 5.52 7.47
N LYS A 480 21.31 6.74 7.98
CA LYS A 480 21.98 7.16 9.21
C LYS A 480 21.66 6.28 10.42
N ASN A 481 20.44 5.74 10.50
CA ASN A 481 19.93 5.02 11.67
C ASN A 481 19.71 3.53 11.41
N HIS A 482 19.85 3.07 10.17
CA HIS A 482 19.55 1.69 9.80
C HIS A 482 20.68 1.06 8.99
N ALA A 483 21.08 -0.12 9.40
CA ALA A 483 21.94 -1.01 8.64
C ALA A 483 21.24 -2.37 8.50
N MET A 484 21.51 -3.07 7.41
CA MET A 484 21.09 -4.46 7.23
C MET A 484 22.25 -5.38 7.60
N GLU A 485 22.06 -6.23 8.61
CA GLU A 485 22.94 -7.36 8.84
C GLU A 485 22.44 -8.55 8.01
N VAL A 486 23.23 -9.00 7.06
CA VAL A 486 22.87 -10.03 6.09
C VAL A 486 23.73 -11.27 6.30
N GLY A 487 23.11 -12.45 6.33
CA GLY A 487 23.81 -13.72 6.42
C GLY A 487 23.07 -14.85 5.70
N ASP A 488 23.78 -15.91 5.33
CA ASP A 488 23.24 -16.99 4.53
C ASP A 488 23.37 -18.35 5.24
N PHE A 489 22.35 -19.22 5.14
CA PHE A 489 22.49 -20.65 5.35
C PHE A 489 22.70 -21.32 3.98
N LEU A 490 23.73 -22.14 3.90
CA LEU A 490 24.17 -22.74 2.65
C LEU A 490 23.69 -24.19 2.55
N ASN A 491 23.35 -24.62 1.32
CA ASN A 491 23.13 -26.02 1.03
C ASN A 491 24.46 -26.80 0.93
N ALA A 492 24.39 -28.11 0.71
CA ALA A 492 25.57 -28.98 0.61
C ALA A 492 26.52 -28.57 -0.54
N SER A 493 26.03 -27.86 -1.54
CA SER A 493 26.83 -27.34 -2.67
C SER A 493 27.43 -25.94 -2.41
N GLY A 494 27.27 -25.40 -1.19
CA GLY A 494 27.75 -24.06 -0.82
C GLY A 494 26.92 -22.90 -1.38
N GLN A 495 25.70 -23.15 -1.85
CA GLN A 495 24.82 -22.16 -2.43
C GLN A 495 23.93 -21.54 -1.33
N PRO A 496 23.66 -20.21 -1.34
CA PRO A 496 22.85 -19.54 -0.32
C PRO A 496 21.37 -19.87 -0.54
N VAL A 497 20.86 -20.86 0.18
CA VAL A 497 19.47 -21.32 0.05
C VAL A 497 18.51 -20.62 1.03
N ILE A 498 19.03 -20.05 2.11
CA ILE A 498 18.27 -19.16 3.00
C ILE A 498 19.13 -17.92 3.23
N ARG A 499 18.55 -16.74 2.97
CA ARG A 499 19.15 -15.46 3.31
C ARG A 499 18.36 -14.81 4.41
N THR A 500 19.04 -14.33 5.44
CA THR A 500 18.46 -13.64 6.59
C THR A 500 18.96 -12.21 6.64
N VAL A 501 18.06 -11.29 6.90
CA VAL A 501 18.37 -9.87 7.05
C VAL A 501 17.75 -9.33 8.34
N ALA A 502 18.58 -8.80 9.22
CA ALA A 502 18.14 -8.03 10.38
C ALA A 502 18.37 -6.55 10.09
N VAL A 503 17.33 -5.74 10.18
CA VAL A 503 17.43 -4.29 9.96
C VAL A 503 17.53 -3.59 11.29
N GLU A 504 18.68 -2.99 11.58
CA GLU A 504 18.94 -2.33 12.87
C GLU A 504 17.96 -1.19 13.13
N ASN A 505 17.42 -1.14 14.35
CA ASN A 505 16.48 -0.11 14.82
C ASN A 505 15.22 0.09 13.97
N PHE A 506 14.90 -0.83 13.06
CA PHE A 506 13.71 -0.76 12.23
C PHE A 506 12.54 -1.52 12.88
N GLY A 507 11.33 -1.01 12.74
CA GLY A 507 10.11 -1.59 13.33
C GLY A 507 9.33 -2.47 12.34
N HIS A 508 8.01 -2.54 12.52
CA HIS A 508 7.12 -3.41 11.75
C HIS A 508 6.59 -2.76 10.48
N TRP A 509 7.36 -2.72 9.41
CA TRP A 509 6.92 -2.21 8.10
C TRP A 509 7.81 -2.72 6.97
N ASN A 510 7.46 -2.35 5.71
CA ASN A 510 8.31 -2.61 4.56
C ASN A 510 9.60 -1.77 4.63
N PHE A 511 10.73 -2.41 4.48
CA PHE A 511 12.03 -1.75 4.39
C PHE A 511 12.45 -1.67 2.93
N VAL A 512 12.22 -0.53 2.28
CA VAL A 512 12.40 -0.35 0.84
C VAL A 512 13.79 -0.80 0.31
N PRO A 513 14.93 -0.49 0.99
CA PRO A 513 16.22 -1.02 0.55
C PRO A 513 16.32 -2.55 0.57
N GLY A 514 15.51 -3.21 1.41
CA GLY A 514 15.42 -4.67 1.48
C GLY A 514 14.91 -5.31 0.20
N ALA A 515 14.08 -4.61 -0.58
CA ALA A 515 13.59 -5.12 -1.87
C ALA A 515 14.74 -5.41 -2.85
N ARG A 516 15.76 -4.54 -2.91
CA ARG A 516 16.95 -4.76 -3.73
C ARG A 516 17.71 -6.00 -3.28
N GLU A 517 17.98 -6.16 -1.99
CA GLU A 517 18.69 -7.32 -1.46
C GLU A 517 17.91 -8.63 -1.67
N MET A 518 16.57 -8.57 -1.54
CA MET A 518 15.69 -9.71 -1.81
C MET A 518 15.68 -10.07 -3.29
N TRP A 519 15.63 -9.10 -4.19
CA TRP A 519 15.71 -9.32 -5.62
C TRP A 519 17.06 -9.93 -6.03
N GLU A 520 18.19 -9.42 -5.48
CA GLU A 520 19.52 -9.98 -5.71
C GLU A 520 19.62 -11.46 -5.27
N PHE A 521 18.88 -11.84 -4.24
CA PHE A 521 18.76 -13.23 -3.83
C PHE A 521 17.82 -14.03 -4.76
N PHE A 522 16.65 -13.48 -5.10
CA PHE A 522 15.65 -14.16 -5.93
C PHE A 522 16.22 -14.56 -7.29
N LYS A 523 16.91 -13.65 -7.96
CA LYS A 523 17.45 -13.91 -9.30
C LYS A 523 18.55 -14.97 -9.36
N LEU A 524 19.11 -15.38 -8.23
CA LEU A 524 20.01 -16.53 -8.16
C LEU A 524 19.28 -17.85 -8.44
N TRP A 525 17.96 -17.87 -8.38
CA TRP A 525 17.18 -19.09 -8.40
C TRP A 525 16.15 -19.09 -9.52
N ALA A 526 15.95 -20.26 -10.10
CA ALA A 526 14.84 -20.58 -10.98
C ALA A 526 14.26 -21.93 -10.58
N ARG A 527 13.08 -22.25 -11.10
CA ARG A 527 12.42 -23.54 -10.90
C ARG A 527 12.03 -24.12 -12.24
N ASP A 528 12.41 -25.36 -12.50
CA ASP A 528 11.94 -26.06 -13.69
C ASP A 528 10.43 -26.28 -13.59
N PRO A 529 9.61 -25.70 -14.49
CA PRO A 529 8.17 -25.78 -14.40
C PRO A 529 7.62 -27.19 -14.72
N LYS A 530 8.43 -28.12 -15.26
CA LYS A 530 8.04 -29.49 -15.58
C LYS A 530 8.39 -30.46 -14.47
N THR A 531 9.61 -30.33 -13.92
CA THR A 531 10.11 -31.25 -12.89
C THR A 531 9.88 -30.70 -11.48
N GLY A 532 9.71 -29.40 -11.32
CA GLY A 532 9.65 -28.71 -10.03
C GLY A 532 11.01 -28.60 -9.34
N GLU A 533 12.10 -28.91 -10.04
CA GLU A 533 13.45 -28.80 -9.50
C GLU A 533 13.92 -27.35 -9.40
N SER A 534 14.58 -27.03 -8.31
CA SER A 534 15.21 -25.73 -8.10
C SER A 534 16.54 -25.68 -8.85
N ILE A 535 16.77 -24.60 -9.58
CA ILE A 535 17.94 -24.36 -10.39
C ILE A 535 18.69 -23.15 -9.84
N TYR A 536 19.93 -23.35 -9.40
CA TYR A 536 20.80 -22.25 -9.00
C TYR A 536 21.46 -21.66 -10.26
N LYS A 537 21.20 -20.36 -10.52
CA LYS A 537 21.74 -19.65 -11.69
C LYS A 537 23.15 -19.12 -11.45
N GLY A 538 23.49 -18.87 -10.16
CA GLY A 538 24.66 -18.09 -9.84
C GLY A 538 24.54 -16.61 -10.26
N LEU A 539 25.58 -15.82 -10.01
CA LEU A 539 25.72 -14.45 -10.52
C LEU A 539 26.48 -14.46 -11.85
#